data_de69172fbf561713e757c5a22c5d067e
#
_entry.id   de69172fbf561713e757c5a22c5d067e
#
_cell.length_a   1.000
_cell.length_b   1.000
_cell.length_c   1.000
_cell.angle_alpha   90.00
_cell.angle_beta   90.00
_cell.angle_gamma   90.00
#
_symmetry.space_group_name_H-M   'P 1'
#
loop_
_entity.id
_entity.type
_entity.pdbx_description
1 polymer ?
#
loop_
_entity_poly.entity_id
_entity_poly.type
_entity_poly.pdbx_seq_one_letter_code
_entity_poly.pdbx_strand_id
1 'polypeptide(L)'
;MPAPTPVIEALDADAARREQAPLVALLQNVVDEGGSVGFLPPLSAEEAREYWESVAVAVKGGSRRLWVGRDAGAPGGPIIGTVQLDLQKRANGNHRAEVIKLMVHTSGRRRGVGRALMLAAQEEARKQGRTTLVLDTRQGDPSEALYRSLGWTCAGAIPQYARSANGELHATALYYLLLGD
;
A
#
# COMPACT_ATOMS: atom_id res chain seq x y z
N MET A 1 22.06 -18.05 -1.28
CA MET A 1 20.94 -18.29 -0.35
C MET A 1 19.76 -17.45 -0.81
N PRO A 2 18.56 -17.99 -0.95
CA PRO A 2 17.39 -17.16 -1.23
C PRO A 2 17.19 -16.17 -0.06
N ALA A 3 16.78 -14.94 -0.39
CA ALA A 3 16.47 -13.97 0.64
C ALA A 3 15.34 -14.52 1.54
N PRO A 4 15.42 -14.30 2.87
CA PRO A 4 14.39 -14.79 3.78
C PRO A 4 13.03 -14.21 3.42
N THR A 5 11.97 -15.02 3.48
CA THR A 5 10.61 -14.63 3.15
C THR A 5 10.11 -13.58 4.16
N PRO A 6 9.56 -12.44 3.72
CA PRO A 6 9.04 -11.44 4.64
C PRO A 6 7.86 -11.99 5.44
N VAL A 7 7.76 -11.58 6.70
CA VAL A 7 6.59 -11.88 7.55
C VAL A 7 5.55 -10.80 7.32
N ILE A 8 4.32 -11.20 6.92
CA ILE A 8 3.20 -10.28 6.73
C ILE A 8 2.28 -10.34 7.93
N GLU A 9 2.00 -9.20 8.52
CA GLU A 9 1.20 -9.04 9.73
C GLU A 9 0.09 -8.02 9.50
N ALA A 10 -1.14 -8.38 9.87
CA ALA A 10 -2.26 -7.44 9.90
C ALA A 10 -2.20 -6.62 11.19
N LEU A 11 -2.34 -5.30 11.08
CA LEU A 11 -2.38 -4.42 12.22
C LEU A 11 -3.82 -3.94 12.48
N ASP A 12 -4.28 -4.09 13.72
CA ASP A 12 -5.44 -3.35 14.22
C ASP A 12 -5.06 -1.89 14.54
N ALA A 13 -6.03 -1.09 14.96
CA ALA A 13 -5.82 0.33 15.23
C ALA A 13 -4.81 0.59 16.37
N ASP A 14 -4.83 -0.24 17.40
CA ASP A 14 -3.95 -0.07 18.56
C ASP A 14 -2.52 -0.53 18.21
N ALA A 15 -2.37 -1.60 17.44
CA ALA A 15 -1.09 -2.03 16.89
C ALA A 15 -0.52 -0.97 15.94
N ALA A 16 -1.33 -0.38 15.06
CA ALA A 16 -0.90 0.70 14.18
C ALA A 16 -0.36 1.92 14.96
N ARG A 17 -0.98 2.27 16.08
CA ARG A 17 -0.50 3.34 16.97
C ARG A 17 0.80 2.97 17.69
N ARG A 18 0.93 1.73 18.17
CA ARG A 18 2.19 1.26 18.79
C ARG A 18 3.35 1.26 17.79
N GLU A 19 3.08 0.96 16.53
CA GLU A 19 4.05 0.93 15.44
C GLU A 19 4.19 2.27 14.70
N GLN A 20 3.67 3.37 15.26
CA GLN A 20 3.65 4.66 14.57
C GLN A 20 5.05 5.14 14.16
N ALA A 21 6.05 5.00 15.03
CA ALA A 21 7.40 5.47 14.73
C ALA A 21 8.03 4.76 13.52
N PRO A 22 8.06 3.42 13.42
CA PRO A 22 8.56 2.75 12.22
C PRO A 22 7.68 2.99 10.98
N LEU A 23 6.37 3.18 11.12
CA LEU A 23 5.49 3.54 10.01
C LEU A 23 5.79 4.94 9.47
N VAL A 24 6.06 5.91 10.34
CA VAL A 24 6.51 7.26 9.97
C VAL A 24 7.83 7.18 9.20
N ALA A 25 8.81 6.44 9.71
CA ALA A 25 10.10 6.29 9.05
C ALA A 25 9.97 5.63 7.66
N LEU A 26 9.11 4.62 7.53
CA LEU A 26 8.83 4.00 6.23
C LEU A 26 8.22 5.00 5.23
N LEU A 27 7.23 5.78 5.66
CA LEU A 27 6.59 6.77 4.79
C LEU A 27 7.59 7.85 4.34
N GLN A 28 8.40 8.39 5.27
CA GLN A 28 9.43 9.35 4.94
C GLN A 28 10.46 8.77 3.96
N ASN A 29 10.96 7.55 4.19
CA ASN A 29 11.88 6.89 3.27
C ASN A 29 11.29 6.79 1.85
N VAL A 30 10.03 6.38 1.71
CA VAL A 30 9.38 6.23 0.40
C VAL A 30 9.20 7.58 -0.29
N VAL A 31 8.82 8.62 0.46
CA VAL A 31 8.63 9.99 -0.07
C VAL A 31 9.97 10.61 -0.51
N ASP A 32 11.02 10.47 0.30
CA ASP A 32 12.35 10.99 0.00
C ASP A 32 12.96 10.32 -1.25
N GLU A 33 12.63 9.06 -1.49
CA GLU A 33 13.01 8.31 -2.68
C GLU A 33 12.13 8.61 -3.92
N GLY A 34 11.24 9.59 -3.82
CA GLY A 34 10.37 10.02 -4.93
C GLY A 34 9.16 9.14 -5.18
N GLY A 35 8.76 8.30 -4.23
CA GLY A 35 7.55 7.48 -4.33
C GLY A 35 6.29 8.32 -4.45
N SER A 36 5.41 7.98 -5.40
CA SER A 36 4.13 8.66 -5.59
C SER A 36 3.07 8.09 -4.66
N VAL A 37 3.07 8.55 -3.42
CA VAL A 37 2.18 8.07 -2.36
C VAL A 37 1.31 9.16 -1.74
N GLY A 38 1.15 10.28 -2.45
CA GLY A 38 0.29 11.39 -2.06
C GLY A 38 0.98 12.47 -1.23
N PHE A 39 2.30 12.36 -1.05
CA PHE A 39 3.13 13.33 -0.33
C PHE A 39 4.32 13.79 -1.19
N LEU A 40 4.83 14.97 -0.90
CA LEU A 40 6.06 15.50 -1.50
C LEU A 40 7.13 15.71 -0.43
N PRO A 41 8.41 15.49 -0.76
CA PRO A 41 9.50 15.79 0.17
C PRO A 41 9.73 17.31 0.30
N PRO A 42 10.18 17.82 1.48
CA PRO A 42 10.40 17.04 2.69
C PRO A 42 9.10 16.77 3.44
N LEU A 43 8.85 15.51 3.82
CA LEU A 43 7.71 15.15 4.64
C LEU A 43 8.09 15.25 6.12
N SER A 44 7.41 16.11 6.87
CA SER A 44 7.66 16.23 8.31
C SER A 44 7.19 14.99 9.07
N ALA A 45 7.85 14.70 10.21
CA ALA A 45 7.41 13.59 11.06
C ALA A 45 6.02 13.83 11.67
N GLU A 46 5.63 15.10 11.85
CA GLU A 46 4.30 15.48 12.35
C GLU A 46 3.22 15.14 11.33
N GLU A 47 3.37 15.61 10.09
CA GLU A 47 2.44 15.29 8.99
C GLU A 47 2.32 13.78 8.74
N ALA A 48 3.44 13.05 8.81
CA ALA A 48 3.43 11.59 8.69
C ALA A 48 2.69 10.92 9.87
N ARG A 49 2.83 11.43 11.11
CA ARG A 49 2.07 10.91 12.27
C ARG A 49 0.58 11.18 12.13
N GLU A 50 0.17 12.36 11.70
CA GLU A 50 -1.23 12.70 11.44
C GLU A 50 -1.85 11.76 10.41
N TYR A 51 -1.12 11.49 9.33
CA TYR A 51 -1.54 10.52 8.33
C TYR A 51 -1.77 9.13 8.96
N TRP A 52 -0.80 8.61 9.72
CA TRP A 52 -0.93 7.27 10.32
C TRP A 52 -2.01 7.19 11.40
N GLU A 53 -2.26 8.27 12.14
CA GLU A 53 -3.41 8.34 13.05
C GLU A 53 -4.73 8.28 12.27
N SER A 54 -4.84 8.96 11.15
CA SER A 54 -6.02 8.88 10.28
C SER A 54 -6.26 7.44 9.77
N VAL A 55 -5.19 6.72 9.47
CA VAL A 55 -5.24 5.30 9.09
C VAL A 55 -5.74 4.45 10.26
N ALA A 56 -5.21 4.64 11.47
CA ALA A 56 -5.65 3.90 12.66
C ALA A 56 -7.14 4.14 12.95
N VAL A 57 -7.62 5.38 12.79
CA VAL A 57 -9.05 5.71 12.91
C VAL A 57 -9.89 4.97 11.87
N ALA A 58 -9.46 4.93 10.61
CA ALA A 58 -10.16 4.22 9.54
C ALA A 58 -10.17 2.69 9.75
N VAL A 59 -9.07 2.12 10.28
CA VAL A 59 -8.99 0.71 10.67
C VAL A 59 -9.97 0.41 11.79
N LYS A 60 -10.00 1.23 12.85
CA LYS A 60 -10.96 1.10 13.96
C LYS A 60 -12.41 1.18 13.47
N GLY A 61 -12.69 2.10 12.54
CA GLY A 61 -14.01 2.27 11.92
C GLY A 61 -14.40 1.17 10.93
N GLY A 62 -13.51 0.20 10.67
CA GLY A 62 -13.76 -0.94 9.79
C GLY A 62 -13.84 -0.60 8.30
N SER A 63 -13.49 0.64 7.90
CA SER A 63 -13.41 1.03 6.48
C SER A 63 -12.09 0.64 5.83
N ARG A 64 -11.06 0.35 6.63
CA ARG A 64 -9.72 0.06 6.16
C ARG A 64 -9.12 -1.16 6.82
N ARG A 65 -8.27 -1.86 6.08
CA ARG A 65 -7.39 -2.92 6.58
C ARG A 65 -5.94 -2.49 6.32
N LEU A 66 -5.04 -2.84 7.23
CA LEU A 66 -3.64 -2.47 7.18
C LEU A 66 -2.77 -3.70 7.41
N TRP A 67 -1.76 -3.88 6.57
CA TRP A 67 -0.70 -4.87 6.76
C TRP A 67 0.66 -4.23 6.73
N VAL A 68 1.56 -4.82 7.47
CA VAL A 68 2.99 -4.54 7.39
C VAL A 68 3.75 -5.78 6.96
N GLY A 69 4.82 -5.56 6.22
CA GLY A 69 5.83 -6.56 5.92
C GLY A 69 7.04 -6.31 6.82
N ARG A 70 7.44 -7.34 7.58
CA ARG A 70 8.63 -7.29 8.44
C ARG A 70 9.79 -8.03 7.80
N ASP A 71 10.99 -7.57 8.09
CA ASP A 71 12.19 -8.29 7.68
C ASP A 71 12.24 -9.65 8.37
N ALA A 72 12.45 -10.70 7.58
CA ALA A 72 12.47 -12.06 8.08
C ALA A 72 13.76 -12.34 8.86
N GLY A 73 13.64 -12.47 10.12
CA GLY A 73 14.74 -12.81 11.03
C GLY A 73 14.25 -12.99 12.47
N ALA A 74 13.15 -12.31 12.83
CA ALA A 74 12.50 -12.50 14.13
C ALA A 74 11.06 -11.98 14.11
N PRO A 75 10.13 -12.57 14.88
CA PRO A 75 8.88 -11.90 15.23
C PRO A 75 9.19 -10.52 15.82
N GLY A 76 8.53 -9.45 15.30
CA GLY A 76 8.81 -8.08 15.72
C GLY A 76 10.02 -7.42 15.03
N GLY A 77 10.54 -7.99 13.95
CA GLY A 77 11.57 -7.36 13.13
C GLY A 77 11.13 -6.02 12.51
N PRO A 78 12.05 -5.23 11.95
CA PRO A 78 11.74 -3.91 11.41
C PRO A 78 10.69 -3.97 10.32
N ILE A 79 9.79 -2.99 10.30
CA ILE A 79 8.81 -2.82 9.23
C ILE A 79 9.55 -2.33 7.99
N ILE A 80 9.47 -3.11 6.91
CA ILE A 80 10.08 -2.83 5.62
C ILE A 80 9.07 -2.65 4.49
N GLY A 81 7.79 -2.72 4.78
CA GLY A 81 6.73 -2.46 3.81
C GLY A 81 5.37 -2.40 4.45
N THR A 82 4.40 -1.88 3.70
CA THR A 82 2.99 -1.80 4.11
C THR A 82 2.08 -1.78 2.90
N VAL A 83 0.83 -2.18 3.10
CA VAL A 83 -0.28 -2.02 2.15
C VAL A 83 -1.56 -1.78 2.91
N GLN A 84 -2.49 -1.06 2.31
CA GLN A 84 -3.82 -0.86 2.86
C GLN A 84 -4.89 -1.30 1.86
N LEU A 85 -6.02 -1.75 2.38
CA LEU A 85 -7.22 -2.07 1.62
C LEU A 85 -8.35 -1.17 2.11
N ASP A 86 -8.82 -0.28 1.24
CA ASP A 86 -9.93 0.62 1.52
C ASP A 86 -11.25 -0.02 1.02
N LEU A 87 -12.15 -0.28 1.95
CA LEU A 87 -13.39 -1.00 1.70
C LEU A 87 -14.49 -0.02 1.32
N GLN A 88 -14.98 -0.07 0.07
CA GLN A 88 -16.11 0.74 -0.32
C GLN A 88 -17.36 0.34 0.48
N LYS A 89 -18.03 1.33 1.10
CA LYS A 89 -19.19 1.12 1.98
C LYS A 89 -20.54 1.50 1.33
N ARG A 90 -20.53 2.23 0.22
CA ARG A 90 -21.79 2.62 -0.45
C ARG A 90 -22.45 1.39 -1.07
N ALA A 91 -23.78 1.32 -0.99
CA ALA A 91 -24.55 0.15 -1.38
C ALA A 91 -24.28 -0.33 -2.81
N ASN A 92 -24.10 0.59 -3.75
CA ASN A 92 -23.80 0.28 -5.16
C ASN A 92 -22.34 -0.07 -5.43
N GLY A 93 -21.46 0.01 -4.44
CA GLY A 93 -20.03 -0.23 -4.57
C GLY A 93 -19.46 -1.18 -3.50
N ASN A 94 -20.29 -1.75 -2.64
CA ASN A 94 -19.83 -2.57 -1.51
C ASN A 94 -19.17 -3.90 -1.91
N HIS A 95 -19.23 -4.27 -3.18
CA HIS A 95 -18.49 -5.38 -3.78
C HIS A 95 -17.05 -4.99 -4.16
N ARG A 96 -16.67 -3.70 -4.05
CA ARG A 96 -15.38 -3.17 -4.48
C ARG A 96 -14.51 -2.76 -3.28
N ALA A 97 -13.21 -2.90 -3.44
CA ALA A 97 -12.22 -2.33 -2.55
C ALA A 97 -11.05 -1.74 -3.36
N GLU A 98 -10.33 -0.82 -2.75
CA GLU A 98 -9.17 -0.18 -3.34
C GLU A 98 -7.90 -0.57 -2.57
N VAL A 99 -6.89 -1.05 -3.29
CA VAL A 99 -5.56 -1.28 -2.73
C VAL A 99 -4.80 0.03 -2.81
N ILE A 100 -4.42 0.56 -1.66
CA ILE A 100 -3.73 1.84 -1.56
C ILE A 100 -2.45 1.73 -0.75
N LYS A 101 -1.54 2.67 -0.97
CA LYS A 101 -0.32 2.83 -0.16
C LYS A 101 0.50 1.55 -0.05
N LEU A 102 0.67 0.82 -1.17
CA LEU A 102 1.72 -0.18 -1.24
C LEU A 102 3.06 0.54 -1.20
N MET A 103 3.78 0.35 -0.11
CA MET A 103 5.08 0.98 0.13
C MET A 103 6.09 -0.09 0.55
N VAL A 104 7.30 0.00 0.01
CA VAL A 104 8.41 -0.87 0.41
C VAL A 104 9.64 -0.01 0.64
N HIS A 105 10.18 -0.10 1.86
CA HIS A 105 11.43 0.56 2.24
C HIS A 105 12.55 0.16 1.28
N THR A 106 13.50 1.05 1.03
CA THR A 106 14.62 0.79 0.12
C THR A 106 15.36 -0.51 0.43
N SER A 107 15.56 -0.82 1.71
CA SER A 107 16.21 -2.07 2.16
C SER A 107 15.39 -3.34 1.91
N GLY A 108 14.07 -3.22 1.71
CA GLY A 108 13.14 -4.33 1.46
C GLY A 108 12.85 -4.59 -0.01
N ARG A 109 13.30 -3.71 -0.90
CA ARG A 109 13.03 -3.83 -2.34
C ARG A 109 13.64 -5.10 -2.95
N ARG A 110 12.98 -5.65 -3.98
CA ARG A 110 13.37 -6.87 -4.72
C ARG A 110 13.52 -8.14 -3.86
N ARG A 111 12.94 -8.13 -2.67
CA ARG A 111 12.89 -9.26 -1.71
C ARG A 111 11.51 -9.91 -1.60
N GLY A 112 10.60 -9.62 -2.54
CA GLY A 112 9.25 -10.18 -2.56
C GLY A 112 8.24 -9.52 -1.60
N VAL A 113 8.63 -8.51 -0.83
CA VAL A 113 7.79 -7.83 0.18
C VAL A 113 6.50 -7.29 -0.45
N GLY A 114 6.62 -6.52 -1.54
CA GLY A 114 5.45 -5.96 -2.24
C GLY A 114 4.49 -7.04 -2.74
N ARG A 115 5.02 -8.14 -3.28
CA ARG A 115 4.21 -9.28 -3.74
C ARG A 115 3.45 -9.93 -2.59
N ALA A 116 4.12 -10.19 -1.47
CA ALA A 116 3.50 -10.81 -0.29
C ALA A 116 2.40 -9.91 0.31
N LEU A 117 2.63 -8.60 0.38
CA LEU A 117 1.64 -7.62 0.83
C LEU A 117 0.40 -7.58 -0.09
N MET A 118 0.61 -7.54 -1.40
CA MET A 118 -0.49 -7.56 -2.37
C MET A 118 -1.34 -8.82 -2.27
N LEU A 119 -0.71 -9.99 -2.12
CA LEU A 119 -1.43 -11.25 -1.95
C LEU A 119 -2.25 -11.27 -0.65
N ALA A 120 -1.72 -10.73 0.45
CA ALA A 120 -2.45 -10.61 1.72
C ALA A 120 -3.69 -9.71 1.56
N ALA A 121 -3.56 -8.56 0.88
CA ALA A 121 -4.68 -7.67 0.61
C ALA A 121 -5.75 -8.31 -0.28
N GLN A 122 -5.34 -9.06 -1.33
CA GLN A 122 -6.27 -9.78 -2.21
C GLN A 122 -7.02 -10.88 -1.47
N GLU A 123 -6.35 -11.64 -0.62
CA GLU A 123 -6.96 -12.69 0.18
C GLU A 123 -7.98 -12.13 1.18
N GLU A 124 -7.65 -11.04 1.85
CA GLU A 124 -8.60 -10.36 2.74
C GLU A 124 -9.81 -9.82 1.98
N ALA A 125 -9.60 -9.26 0.80
CA ALA A 125 -10.69 -8.78 -0.03
C ALA A 125 -11.69 -9.90 -0.36
N ARG A 126 -11.20 -11.10 -0.69
CA ARG A 126 -12.06 -12.28 -0.89
C ARG A 126 -12.84 -12.64 0.37
N LYS A 127 -12.17 -12.69 1.53
CA LYS A 127 -12.81 -12.95 2.83
C LYS A 127 -13.90 -11.95 3.18
N GLN A 128 -13.73 -10.70 2.73
CA GLN A 128 -14.72 -9.62 2.88
C GLN A 128 -15.80 -9.62 1.79
N GLY A 129 -15.85 -10.65 0.95
CA GLY A 129 -16.82 -10.77 -0.14
C GLY A 129 -16.66 -9.71 -1.24
N ARG A 130 -15.44 -9.16 -1.41
CA ARG A 130 -15.16 -8.21 -2.49
C ARG A 130 -14.83 -8.97 -3.76
N THR A 131 -15.44 -8.56 -4.85
CA THR A 131 -15.25 -9.20 -6.17
C THR A 131 -14.44 -8.34 -7.13
N THR A 132 -14.28 -7.05 -6.82
CA THR A 132 -13.54 -6.11 -7.66
C THR A 132 -12.54 -5.33 -6.84
N LEU A 133 -11.27 -5.40 -7.21
CA LEU A 133 -10.22 -4.56 -6.68
C LEU A 133 -9.79 -3.53 -7.70
N VAL A 134 -9.46 -2.33 -7.23
CA VAL A 134 -8.89 -1.26 -8.03
C VAL A 134 -7.64 -0.71 -7.34
N LEU A 135 -6.75 -0.13 -8.12
CA LEU A 135 -5.62 0.69 -7.64
C LEU A 135 -5.21 1.68 -8.71
N ASP A 136 -4.49 2.69 -8.30
CA ASP A 136 -3.76 3.56 -9.22
C ASP A 136 -2.26 3.60 -8.85
N THR A 137 -1.43 3.88 -9.84
CA THR A 137 0.01 4.04 -9.67
C THR A 137 0.56 5.01 -10.72
N ARG A 138 1.69 5.67 -10.42
CA ARG A 138 2.37 6.48 -11.43
C ARG A 138 2.67 5.64 -12.67
N GLN A 139 2.26 6.13 -13.83
CA GLN A 139 2.57 5.45 -15.10
C GLN A 139 4.08 5.35 -15.31
N GLY A 140 4.56 4.16 -15.65
CA GLY A 140 5.98 3.88 -15.86
C GLY A 140 6.74 3.41 -14.63
N ASP A 141 6.11 3.40 -13.44
CA ASP A 141 6.75 2.91 -12.22
C ASP A 141 6.96 1.38 -12.27
N PRO A 142 8.04 0.87 -11.63
CA PRO A 142 8.31 -0.57 -11.57
C PRO A 142 7.18 -1.41 -10.93
N SER A 143 6.33 -0.79 -10.13
CA SER A 143 5.16 -1.42 -9.53
C SER A 143 4.16 -1.96 -10.56
N GLU A 144 4.08 -1.37 -11.75
CA GLU A 144 3.21 -1.88 -12.81
C GLU A 144 3.57 -3.31 -13.23
N ALA A 145 4.87 -3.67 -13.27
CA ALA A 145 5.29 -5.03 -13.56
C ALA A 145 4.85 -6.01 -12.48
N LEU A 146 4.85 -5.59 -11.21
CA LEU A 146 4.33 -6.38 -10.11
C LEU A 146 2.83 -6.64 -10.27
N TYR A 147 2.04 -5.58 -10.53
CA TYR A 147 0.58 -5.73 -10.68
C TYR A 147 0.23 -6.66 -11.84
N ARG A 148 0.84 -6.49 -13.01
CA ARG A 148 0.65 -7.41 -14.15
C ARG A 148 1.00 -8.85 -13.81
N SER A 149 2.10 -9.07 -13.06
CA SER A 149 2.53 -10.42 -12.62
C SER A 149 1.56 -11.07 -11.64
N LEU A 150 0.67 -10.29 -11.02
CA LEU A 150 -0.39 -10.72 -10.11
C LEU A 150 -1.77 -10.80 -10.78
N GLY A 151 -1.83 -10.65 -12.11
CA GLY A 151 -3.05 -10.77 -12.89
C GLY A 151 -3.91 -9.50 -12.97
N TRP A 152 -3.38 -8.36 -12.53
CA TRP A 152 -4.07 -7.07 -12.66
C TRP A 152 -4.06 -6.58 -14.11
N THR A 153 -5.17 -5.99 -14.54
CA THR A 153 -5.37 -5.43 -15.86
C THR A 153 -5.33 -3.91 -15.80
N CYS A 154 -4.59 -3.27 -16.70
CA CYS A 154 -4.58 -1.82 -16.86
C CYS A 154 -5.88 -1.38 -17.56
N ALA A 155 -6.65 -0.51 -16.92
CA ALA A 155 -7.86 0.06 -17.48
C ALA A 155 -7.60 1.32 -18.32
N GLY A 156 -6.45 1.96 -18.14
CA GLY A 156 -6.07 3.18 -18.83
C GLY A 156 -5.23 4.09 -17.95
N ALA A 157 -4.94 5.30 -18.45
CA ALA A 157 -4.16 6.29 -17.74
C ALA A 157 -4.85 7.66 -17.76
N ILE A 158 -4.62 8.45 -16.71
CA ILE A 158 -5.06 9.85 -16.62
C ILE A 158 -3.81 10.72 -16.68
N PRO A 159 -3.64 11.58 -17.70
CA PRO A 159 -2.49 12.46 -17.79
C PRO A 159 -2.52 13.56 -16.72
N GLN A 160 -1.36 14.09 -16.37
CA GLN A 160 -1.20 15.22 -15.44
C GLN A 160 -1.89 15.02 -14.07
N TYR A 161 -1.89 13.79 -13.58
CA TYR A 161 -2.67 13.40 -12.41
C TYR A 161 -2.00 13.77 -11.08
N ALA A 162 -0.70 13.61 -10.97
CA ALA A 162 0.05 13.86 -9.74
C ALA A 162 1.35 14.63 -10.02
N ARG A 163 1.73 15.45 -9.06
CA ARG A 163 2.97 16.22 -9.09
C ARG A 163 4.10 15.46 -8.41
N SER A 164 5.27 15.47 -9.01
CA SER A 164 6.51 14.95 -8.43
C SER A 164 7.31 16.04 -7.73
N ALA A 165 8.32 15.64 -6.96
CA ALA A 165 9.19 16.55 -6.21
C ALA A 165 9.89 17.62 -7.07
N ASN A 166 10.20 17.31 -8.33
CA ASN A 166 10.78 18.24 -9.31
C ASN A 166 9.75 19.21 -9.94
N GLY A 167 8.47 19.14 -9.53
CA GLY A 167 7.38 19.96 -10.05
C GLY A 167 6.69 19.43 -11.30
N GLU A 168 7.21 18.39 -11.94
CA GLU A 168 6.58 17.77 -13.11
C GLU A 168 5.28 17.06 -12.77
N LEU A 169 4.32 17.12 -13.71
CA LEU A 169 3.08 16.38 -13.62
C LEU A 169 3.22 15.04 -14.33
N HIS A 170 2.83 13.97 -13.65
CA HIS A 170 2.86 12.61 -14.17
C HIS A 170 1.47 12.02 -14.32
N ALA A 171 1.31 11.17 -15.33
CA ALA A 171 0.11 10.37 -15.49
C ALA A 171 0.01 9.30 -14.39
N THR A 172 -1.21 8.94 -14.01
CA THR A 172 -1.50 7.73 -13.24
C THR A 172 -2.07 6.66 -14.15
N ALA A 173 -1.67 5.41 -13.93
CA ALA A 173 -2.25 4.22 -14.56
C ALA A 173 -3.24 3.59 -13.58
N LEU A 174 -4.45 3.32 -14.06
CA LEU A 174 -5.52 2.67 -13.30
C LEU A 174 -5.50 1.17 -13.58
N TYR A 175 -5.52 0.37 -12.52
CA TYR A 175 -5.55 -1.07 -12.61
C TYR A 175 -6.75 -1.64 -11.88
N TYR A 176 -7.24 -2.78 -12.36
CA TYR A 176 -8.27 -3.55 -11.67
C TYR A 176 -7.94 -5.04 -11.65
N LEU A 177 -8.50 -5.74 -10.68
CA LEU A 177 -8.49 -7.20 -10.59
C LEU A 177 -9.89 -7.67 -10.25
N LEU A 178 -10.44 -8.55 -11.08
CA LEU A 178 -11.67 -9.27 -10.76
C LEU A 178 -11.27 -10.52 -9.97
N LEU A 179 -11.75 -10.59 -8.73
CA LEU A 179 -11.58 -11.76 -7.89
C LEU A 179 -12.70 -12.72 -8.29
N GLY A 180 -12.36 -13.78 -9.01
CA GLY A 180 -13.34 -14.83 -9.36
C GLY A 180 -14.02 -15.40 -8.12
N ASP A 181 -15.19 -16.01 -8.35
CA ASP A 181 -15.94 -16.76 -7.33
C ASP A 181 -15.11 -17.91 -6.75
#